data_fc313b22ef92b32b112d3a68268f240e
#
_entry.id   fc313b22ef92b32b112d3a68268f240e
#
_cell.length_a   1.000
_cell.length_b   1.000
_cell.length_c   1.000
_cell.angle_alpha   90.00
_cell.angle_beta   90.00
_cell.angle_gamma   90.00
#
_symmetry.space_group_name_H-M   'P 1'
#
loop_
_entity.id
_entity.type
_entity.pdbx_description
1 polymer ?
#
loop_
_entity_poly.entity_id
_entity_poly.type
_entity_poly.pdbx_seq_one_letter_code
_entity_poly.pdbx_strand_id
1 'polypeptide(L)'
;MRKTKLAVGLLCVMWAAQFAVAQIRTIEVLADKDSRYKIAGEKTPEIRVKAGESLLLRITARKAQSMSRDGSIHGFTLLHASDRSRVPGWDFTLKPGVQEFHVTAPSQPGEYVVVCTVICSDDHEGMNMKFVVEP
;
A
#
# COMPACT_ATOMS: atom_id res chain seq x y z
N MET A 1 -75.13 13.27 14.47
CA MET A 1 -74.15 12.86 13.42
C MET A 1 -72.77 13.42 13.74
N ARG A 2 -71.89 12.61 14.28
CA ARG A 2 -70.50 12.99 14.58
C ARG A 2 -69.62 12.68 13.35
N LYS A 3 -69.04 13.71 12.75
CA LYS A 3 -68.08 13.56 11.65
C LYS A 3 -66.71 13.33 12.24
N THR A 4 -66.20 12.12 12.17
CA THR A 4 -64.84 11.76 12.53
C THR A 4 -63.93 12.16 11.38
N LYS A 5 -63.00 13.11 11.64
CA LYS A 5 -61.92 13.48 10.72
C LYS A 5 -60.74 12.51 10.96
N LEU A 6 -60.49 11.65 9.96
CA LEU A 6 -59.28 10.87 9.93
C LEU A 6 -58.10 11.79 9.53
N ALA A 7 -57.16 11.98 10.44
CA ALA A 7 -55.89 12.60 10.13
C ALA A 7 -54.92 11.52 9.61
N VAL A 8 -54.62 11.57 8.32
CA VAL A 8 -53.56 10.75 7.72
C VAL A 8 -52.23 11.42 8.00
N GLY A 9 -51.50 10.87 8.97
CA GLY A 9 -50.11 11.28 9.26
C GLY A 9 -49.16 10.70 8.21
N LEU A 10 -48.59 11.57 7.40
CA LEU A 10 -47.55 11.22 6.43
C LEU A 10 -46.21 11.06 7.17
N LEU A 11 -45.80 9.81 7.44
CA LEU A 11 -44.45 9.52 7.98
C LEU A 11 -43.43 9.63 6.85
N CYS A 12 -42.75 10.76 6.74
CA CYS A 12 -41.55 10.89 5.91
C CYS A 12 -40.40 10.14 6.57
N VAL A 13 -40.13 8.91 6.10
CA VAL A 13 -38.91 8.20 6.47
C VAL A 13 -37.77 8.80 5.65
N MET A 14 -36.99 9.68 6.28
CA MET A 14 -35.73 10.19 5.72
C MET A 14 -34.69 9.09 5.82
N TRP A 15 -34.39 8.44 4.70
CA TRP A 15 -33.19 7.60 4.59
C TRP A 15 -31.98 8.51 4.54
N ALA A 16 -31.30 8.65 5.66
CA ALA A 16 -29.97 9.22 5.69
C ALA A 16 -29.01 8.21 5.03
N ALA A 17 -28.61 8.46 3.80
CA ALA A 17 -27.55 7.72 3.17
C ALA A 17 -26.26 8.00 3.96
N GLN A 18 -25.84 7.05 4.78
CA GLN A 18 -24.53 7.10 5.46
C GLN A 18 -23.45 6.80 4.42
N PHE A 19 -22.81 7.84 3.95
CA PHE A 19 -21.56 7.69 3.18
C PHE A 19 -20.48 7.20 4.16
N ALA A 20 -20.22 5.89 4.16
CA ALA A 20 -19.07 5.35 4.84
C ALA A 20 -17.81 5.86 4.13
N VAL A 21 -17.08 6.78 4.74
CA VAL A 21 -15.75 7.17 4.28
C VAL A 21 -14.84 5.95 4.45
N ALA A 22 -14.37 5.38 3.34
CA ALA A 22 -13.42 4.27 3.38
C ALA A 22 -12.15 4.73 4.09
N GLN A 23 -11.83 4.09 5.23
CA GLN A 23 -10.62 4.39 5.99
C GLN A 23 -9.40 3.92 5.22
N ILE A 24 -8.42 4.82 4.98
CA ILE A 24 -7.16 4.47 4.33
C ILE A 24 -6.37 3.54 5.24
N ARG A 25 -6.03 2.37 4.73
CA ARG A 25 -5.20 1.39 5.45
C ARG A 25 -3.74 1.76 5.36
N THR A 26 -3.04 1.71 6.49
CA THR A 26 -1.59 1.88 6.56
C THR A 26 -0.90 0.52 6.50
N ILE A 27 0.11 0.41 5.63
CA ILE A 27 1.00 -0.74 5.55
C ILE A 27 2.38 -0.30 6.00
N GLU A 28 2.91 -0.94 7.05
CA GLU A 28 4.22 -0.64 7.60
C GLU A 28 5.25 -1.65 7.10
N VAL A 29 6.31 -1.15 6.48
CA VAL A 29 7.41 -1.94 5.94
C VAL A 29 8.73 -1.43 6.51
N LEU A 30 9.62 -2.36 6.84
CA LEU A 30 11.01 -2.08 7.17
C LEU A 30 11.89 -2.51 6.00
N ALA A 31 12.58 -1.55 5.37
CA ALA A 31 13.69 -1.80 4.45
C ALA A 31 14.98 -1.79 5.27
N ASP A 32 15.48 -2.97 5.63
CA ASP A 32 16.45 -3.11 6.71
C ASP A 32 17.91 -3.19 6.23
N LYS A 33 18.80 -3.08 7.19
CA LYS A 33 20.27 -3.09 7.01
C LYS A 33 20.84 -4.40 6.45
N ASP A 34 20.08 -5.48 6.50
CA ASP A 34 20.43 -6.78 5.91
C ASP A 34 19.98 -6.92 4.44
N SER A 35 19.56 -5.83 3.81
CA SER A 35 19.01 -5.81 2.44
C SER A 35 17.80 -6.73 2.27
N ARG A 36 16.85 -6.61 3.21
CA ARG A 36 15.58 -7.33 3.17
C ARG A 36 14.43 -6.40 3.55
N TYR A 37 13.28 -6.62 2.91
CA TYR A 37 12.02 -6.04 3.38
C TYR A 37 11.43 -6.92 4.47
N LYS A 38 10.88 -6.28 5.50
CA LYS A 38 10.27 -6.95 6.65
C LYS A 38 8.93 -6.31 6.98
N ILE A 39 8.01 -7.14 7.42
CA ILE A 39 6.73 -6.74 8.01
C ILE A 39 6.66 -7.38 9.38
N ALA A 40 6.30 -6.60 10.40
CA ALA A 40 6.24 -7.08 11.79
C ALA A 40 5.33 -8.30 11.91
N GLY A 41 5.84 -9.36 12.56
CA GLY A 41 5.11 -10.60 12.77
C GLY A 41 5.08 -11.57 11.59
N GLU A 42 5.70 -11.24 10.46
CA GLU A 42 5.73 -12.10 9.27
C GLU A 42 7.12 -12.68 9.01
N LYS A 43 7.21 -14.01 8.92
CA LYS A 43 8.46 -14.69 8.53
C LYS A 43 8.76 -14.53 7.05
N THR A 44 7.72 -14.58 6.23
CA THR A 44 7.78 -14.36 4.79
C THR A 44 6.89 -13.18 4.47
N PRO A 45 7.44 -11.95 4.45
CA PRO A 45 6.64 -10.77 4.29
C PRO A 45 5.98 -10.72 2.91
N GLU A 46 4.70 -10.38 2.92
CA GLU A 46 3.87 -10.26 1.73
C GLU A 46 2.88 -9.12 1.92
N ILE A 47 2.68 -8.30 0.90
CA ILE A 47 1.63 -7.30 0.88
C ILE A 47 0.45 -7.84 0.07
N ARG A 48 -0.75 -7.84 0.67
CA ARG A 48 -2.02 -8.16 0.01
C ARG A 48 -2.94 -6.96 0.04
N VAL A 49 -3.43 -6.58 -1.13
CA VAL A 49 -4.31 -5.42 -1.31
C VAL A 49 -5.43 -5.76 -2.29
N LYS A 50 -6.51 -4.98 -2.25
CA LYS A 50 -7.56 -5.05 -3.27
C LYS A 50 -7.20 -4.14 -4.46
N ALA A 51 -7.65 -4.53 -5.65
CA ALA A 51 -7.50 -3.71 -6.85
C ALA A 51 -8.05 -2.30 -6.63
N GLY A 52 -7.24 -1.28 -6.93
CA GLY A 52 -7.62 0.12 -6.78
C GLY A 52 -7.72 0.64 -5.34
N GLU A 53 -7.30 -0.14 -4.34
CA GLU A 53 -7.33 0.27 -2.93
C GLU A 53 -6.40 1.47 -2.67
N SER A 54 -6.90 2.47 -1.95
CA SER A 54 -6.08 3.59 -1.48
C SER A 54 -5.35 3.20 -0.21
N LEU A 55 -4.04 3.43 -0.19
CA LEU A 55 -3.13 2.98 0.87
C LEU A 55 -2.20 4.09 1.31
N LEU A 56 -1.79 4.02 2.57
CA LEU A 56 -0.62 4.71 3.09
C LEU A 56 0.50 3.70 3.32
N LEU A 57 1.58 3.81 2.56
CA LEU A 57 2.80 3.06 2.83
C LEU A 57 3.66 3.86 3.78
N ARG A 58 3.94 3.31 4.95
CA ARG A 58 4.91 3.86 5.88
C ARG A 58 6.14 2.96 5.87
N ILE A 59 7.24 3.46 5.32
CA ILE A 59 8.46 2.68 5.15
C ILE A 59 9.55 3.26 6.03
N THR A 60 10.06 2.43 6.92
CA THR A 60 11.28 2.73 7.69
C THR A 60 12.47 2.14 6.92
N ALA A 61 13.44 2.96 6.58
CA ALA A 61 14.63 2.52 5.86
C ALA A 61 15.88 2.67 6.74
N ARG A 62 16.68 1.60 6.79
CA ARG A 62 17.97 1.54 7.48
C ARG A 62 19.09 1.21 6.51
N LYS A 63 20.17 1.96 6.56
CA LYS A 63 21.31 1.77 5.67
C LYS A 63 21.90 0.37 5.82
N ALA A 64 22.09 -0.31 4.68
CA ALA A 64 22.87 -1.53 4.58
C ALA A 64 24.37 -1.16 4.42
N GLN A 65 24.97 -1.45 3.27
CA GLN A 65 26.39 -1.17 3.02
C GLN A 65 26.62 0.19 2.37
N SER A 66 25.76 0.59 1.45
CA SER A 66 25.99 1.72 0.55
C SER A 66 24.91 2.79 0.66
N MET A 67 25.29 4.01 0.28
CA MET A 67 24.41 5.14 0.12
C MET A 67 24.73 5.81 -1.22
N SER A 68 23.71 6.09 -2.01
CA SER A 68 23.86 6.82 -3.26
C SER A 68 24.14 8.31 -3.03
N ARG A 69 24.61 9.01 -4.06
CA ARG A 69 24.94 10.45 -3.96
C ARG A 69 23.77 11.32 -3.52
N ASP A 70 22.55 10.95 -3.88
CA ASP A 70 21.32 11.64 -3.50
C ASP A 70 20.85 11.32 -2.08
N GLY A 71 21.59 10.47 -1.34
CA GLY A 71 21.25 10.04 0.01
C GLY A 71 20.32 8.84 0.07
N SER A 72 19.94 8.27 -1.07
CA SER A 72 19.11 7.05 -1.07
C SER A 72 19.93 5.83 -0.64
N ILE A 73 19.28 4.96 0.13
CA ILE A 73 19.91 3.75 0.71
C ILE A 73 19.19 2.47 0.29
N HIS A 74 17.95 2.54 -0.13
CA HIS A 74 17.14 1.46 -0.71
C HIS A 74 16.20 2.01 -1.76
N GLY A 75 15.64 1.13 -2.56
CA GLY A 75 14.50 1.41 -3.43
C GLY A 75 13.28 0.59 -2.99
N PHE A 76 12.12 0.99 -3.44
CA PHE A 76 10.87 0.25 -3.31
C PHE A 76 10.12 0.43 -4.62
N THR A 77 10.28 -0.50 -5.52
CA THR A 77 9.74 -0.44 -6.88
C THR A 77 8.84 -1.64 -7.12
N LEU A 78 7.62 -1.40 -7.56
CA LEU A 78 6.66 -2.45 -7.86
C LEU A 78 6.77 -2.86 -9.34
N LEU A 79 6.92 -4.14 -9.57
CA LEU A 79 6.97 -4.75 -10.90
C LEU A 79 5.84 -5.76 -11.05
N HIS A 80 5.35 -5.94 -12.28
CA HIS A 80 4.56 -7.11 -12.64
C HIS A 80 5.43 -8.37 -12.49
N ALA A 81 4.92 -9.40 -11.82
CA ALA A 81 5.71 -10.63 -11.61
C ALA A 81 5.95 -11.39 -12.91
N SER A 82 5.03 -11.29 -13.91
CA SER A 82 5.08 -12.04 -15.16
C SER A 82 6.22 -11.61 -16.08
N ASP A 83 6.38 -10.30 -16.31
CA ASP A 83 7.32 -9.74 -17.29
C ASP A 83 8.31 -8.74 -16.70
N ARG A 84 8.21 -8.48 -15.39
CA ARG A 84 9.02 -7.53 -14.63
C ARG A 84 8.93 -6.08 -15.11
N SER A 85 7.87 -5.74 -15.84
CA SER A 85 7.59 -4.34 -16.18
C SER A 85 7.21 -3.52 -14.95
N ARG A 86 7.61 -2.25 -14.95
CA ARG A 86 7.32 -1.34 -13.84
C ARG A 86 5.84 -0.95 -13.81
N VAL A 87 5.31 -0.84 -12.59
CA VAL A 87 3.98 -0.28 -12.37
C VAL A 87 4.11 1.23 -12.19
N PRO A 88 3.46 2.05 -13.04
CA PRO A 88 3.51 3.51 -12.91
C PRO A 88 3.06 3.98 -11.51
N GLY A 89 3.77 4.96 -10.96
CA GLY A 89 3.45 5.53 -9.64
C GLY A 89 3.97 4.71 -8.45
N TRP A 90 4.69 3.62 -8.68
CA TRP A 90 5.21 2.72 -7.66
C TRP A 90 6.74 2.56 -7.73
N ASP A 91 7.44 3.68 -7.83
CA ASP A 91 8.91 3.70 -7.88
C ASP A 91 9.43 4.74 -6.88
N PHE A 92 9.85 4.26 -5.72
CA PHE A 92 10.30 5.12 -4.62
C PHE A 92 11.75 4.85 -4.28
N THR A 93 12.53 5.92 -4.13
CA THR A 93 13.84 5.88 -3.52
C THR A 93 13.72 6.20 -2.03
N LEU A 94 14.40 5.44 -1.18
CA LEU A 94 14.28 5.54 0.26
C LEU A 94 15.55 6.13 0.87
N LYS A 95 15.38 7.18 1.65
CA LYS A 95 16.42 7.76 2.50
C LYS A 95 16.34 7.19 3.91
N PRO A 96 17.39 7.33 4.73
CA PRO A 96 17.33 6.86 6.13
C PRO A 96 16.16 7.46 6.90
N GLY A 97 15.49 6.64 7.69
CA GLY A 97 14.37 7.04 8.53
C GLY A 97 13.01 6.62 7.96
N VAL A 98 11.96 7.27 8.43
CA VAL A 98 10.57 6.97 8.07
C VAL A 98 10.11 7.87 6.94
N GLN A 99 9.51 7.27 5.91
CA GLN A 99 8.88 7.99 4.80
C GLN A 99 7.47 7.42 4.56
N GLU A 100 6.56 8.30 4.21
CA GLU A 100 5.16 7.95 3.95
C GLU A 100 4.79 8.28 2.51
N PHE A 101 4.11 7.34 1.85
CA PHE A 101 3.64 7.47 0.49
C PHE A 101 2.16 7.12 0.40
N HIS A 102 1.36 8.06 -0.10
CA HIS A 102 -0.03 7.78 -0.48
C HIS A 102 -0.04 7.17 -1.86
N VAL A 103 -0.55 5.96 -1.96
CA VAL A 103 -0.56 5.18 -3.20
C VAL A 103 -1.93 4.57 -3.45
N THR A 104 -2.20 4.29 -4.71
CA THR A 104 -3.35 3.48 -5.14
C THR A 104 -2.84 2.14 -5.65
N ALA A 105 -3.38 1.05 -5.14
CA ALA A 105 -3.04 -0.29 -5.61
C ALA A 105 -3.33 -0.42 -7.12
N PRO A 106 -2.56 -1.25 -7.83
CA PRO A 106 -2.85 -1.52 -9.22
C PRO A 106 -4.31 -1.96 -9.42
N SER A 107 -4.91 -1.56 -10.52
CA SER A 107 -6.30 -1.93 -10.86
C SER A 107 -6.43 -3.36 -11.37
N GLN A 108 -5.35 -3.94 -11.86
CA GLN A 108 -5.32 -5.29 -12.40
C GLN A 108 -4.96 -6.29 -11.30
N PRO A 109 -5.85 -7.24 -10.96
CA PRO A 109 -5.52 -8.33 -10.05
C PRO A 109 -4.39 -9.20 -10.58
N GLY A 110 -3.58 -9.74 -9.67
CA GLY A 110 -2.49 -10.63 -10.01
C GLY A 110 -1.32 -10.55 -9.05
N GLU A 111 -0.23 -11.18 -9.45
CA GLU A 111 1.01 -11.20 -8.69
C GLU A 111 1.97 -10.11 -9.18
N TYR A 112 2.56 -9.44 -8.21
CA TYR A 112 3.56 -8.39 -8.37
C TYR A 112 4.73 -8.71 -7.45
N VAL A 113 5.84 -8.02 -7.66
CA VAL A 113 7.01 -8.10 -6.80
C VAL A 113 7.56 -6.72 -6.50
N VAL A 114 7.86 -6.46 -5.25
CA VAL A 114 8.62 -5.29 -4.83
C VAL A 114 10.10 -5.61 -4.93
N VAL A 115 10.88 -4.74 -5.54
CA VAL A 115 12.33 -4.88 -5.69
C VAL A 115 13.06 -3.62 -5.24
N CYS A 116 14.31 -3.79 -4.81
CA CYS A 116 15.22 -2.69 -4.55
C CYS A 116 15.96 -2.32 -5.84
N THR A 117 15.78 -1.10 -6.32
CA THR A 117 16.42 -0.58 -7.53
C THR A 117 17.64 0.30 -7.24
N VAL A 118 17.93 0.51 -5.96
CA VAL A 118 19.13 1.21 -5.48
C VAL A 118 20.16 0.17 -5.05
N ILE A 119 21.42 0.30 -5.51
CA ILE A 119 22.49 -0.61 -5.09
C ILE A 119 22.83 -0.30 -3.62
N CYS A 120 22.18 -1.04 -2.71
CA CYS A 120 22.27 -0.86 -1.27
C CYS A 120 23.35 -1.73 -0.63
N SER A 121 23.68 -2.86 -1.27
CA SER A 121 24.70 -3.82 -0.84
C SER A 121 25.00 -4.81 -1.96
N ASP A 122 25.93 -5.73 -1.71
CA ASP A 122 26.21 -6.85 -2.65
C ASP A 122 25.00 -7.77 -2.81
N ASP A 123 24.13 -7.84 -1.80
CA ASP A 123 22.93 -8.68 -1.78
C ASP A 123 21.66 -7.97 -2.27
N HIS A 124 21.76 -6.76 -2.83
CA HIS A 124 20.58 -5.96 -3.17
C HIS A 124 19.64 -6.64 -4.18
N GLU A 125 20.15 -7.48 -5.06
CA GLU A 125 19.33 -8.23 -6.02
C GLU A 125 18.40 -9.26 -5.35
N GLY A 126 18.77 -9.74 -4.17
CA GLY A 126 17.93 -10.60 -3.33
C GLY A 126 16.90 -9.84 -2.49
N MET A 127 16.94 -8.50 -2.50
CA MET A 127 15.98 -7.68 -1.77
C MET A 127 14.68 -7.54 -2.54
N ASN A 128 13.76 -8.44 -2.28
CA ASN A 128 12.44 -8.45 -2.90
C ASN A 128 11.36 -8.90 -1.90
N MET A 129 10.11 -8.59 -2.24
CA MET A 129 8.95 -8.97 -1.44
C MET A 129 7.75 -9.21 -2.36
N LYS A 130 7.00 -10.27 -2.07
CA LYS A 130 5.77 -10.59 -2.80
C LYS A 130 4.69 -9.54 -2.55
N PHE A 131 3.97 -9.20 -3.61
CA PHE A 131 2.84 -8.27 -3.57
C PHE A 131 1.70 -8.85 -4.38
N VAL A 132 0.51 -8.96 -3.78
CA VAL A 132 -0.66 -9.56 -4.43
C VAL A 132 -1.79 -8.56 -4.48
N VAL A 133 -2.35 -8.38 -5.66
CA VAL A 133 -3.57 -7.60 -5.88
C VAL A 133 -4.73 -8.56 -6.07
N GLU A 134 -5.69 -8.49 -5.16
CA GLU A 134 -6.92 -9.28 -5.18
C GLU A 134 -8.04 -8.52 -5.91
N PRO A 135 -9.00 -9.24 -6.50
CA PRO A 135 -10.16 -8.62 -7.13
C PRO A 135 -10.97 -7.71 -6.21
#